data_e5a5b83c1798c11b1a51bae63881c11e
#
_entry.id   e5a5b83c1798c11b1a51bae63881c11e
#
_cell.length_a   1.000
_cell.length_b   1.000
_cell.length_c   1.000
_cell.angle_alpha   90.00
_cell.angle_beta   90.00
_cell.angle_gamma   90.00
#
_symmetry.space_group_name_H-M   'P 1'
#
loop_
_entity.id
_entity.type
_entity.pdbx_description
1 polymer ?
#
loop_
_entity_poly.entity_id
_entity_poly.type
_entity_poly.pdbx_seq_one_letter_code
_entity_poly.pdbx_strand_id
1 'polypeptide(L)'
;MFDTLVRFIRDQYRTDDFVPLHAPVFNGHERQYVAETIESTFVSSVGEFVDRFERDMVRYTGSARAVAMVNGTAALHIALQLAGVRRGDLVATQPLTFVATSNAIAYCGAEPVFVDVDRETLGLSPKALEAWLQESAFINNDGECQLLADDRIIR
;
A
#
# COMPACT_ATOMS: atom_id res chain seq x y z
N MET A 1 -30.25 -2.45 -18.36
CA MET A 1 -29.32 -1.32 -18.31
C MET A 1 -27.84 -1.80 -18.36
N PHE A 2 -27.50 -2.91 -17.71
CA PHE A 2 -26.11 -3.39 -17.66
C PHE A 2 -25.75 -4.48 -18.67
N ASP A 3 -26.69 -4.97 -19.48
CA ASP A 3 -26.49 -6.10 -20.39
C ASP A 3 -25.38 -5.85 -21.43
N THR A 4 -25.28 -4.62 -21.92
CA THR A 4 -24.23 -4.23 -22.88
C THR A 4 -22.84 -4.24 -22.21
N LEU A 5 -22.75 -3.75 -20.97
CA LEU A 5 -21.50 -3.76 -20.19
C LEU A 5 -21.10 -5.20 -19.83
N VAL A 6 -22.03 -6.02 -19.37
CA VAL A 6 -21.79 -7.43 -19.06
C VAL A 6 -21.29 -8.18 -20.30
N ARG A 7 -21.94 -7.95 -21.44
CA ARG A 7 -21.52 -8.54 -22.72
C ARG A 7 -20.12 -8.10 -23.11
N PHE A 8 -19.83 -6.80 -23.05
CA PHE A 8 -18.51 -6.26 -23.32
C PHE A 8 -17.42 -6.90 -22.43
N ILE A 9 -17.68 -7.04 -21.13
CA ILE A 9 -16.73 -7.69 -20.20
C ILE A 9 -16.50 -9.16 -20.59
N ARG A 10 -17.57 -9.91 -20.84
CA ARG A 10 -17.48 -11.32 -21.26
C ARG A 10 -16.70 -11.50 -22.56
N ASP A 11 -16.93 -10.61 -23.54
CA ASP A 11 -16.20 -10.61 -24.81
C ASP A 11 -14.69 -10.36 -24.60
N GLN A 12 -14.34 -9.44 -23.69
CA GLN A 12 -12.92 -9.19 -23.35
C GLN A 12 -12.25 -10.42 -22.70
N TYR A 13 -12.96 -11.10 -21.81
CA TYR A 13 -12.45 -12.30 -21.13
C TYR A 13 -12.71 -13.59 -21.91
N ARG A 14 -13.44 -13.53 -23.03
CA ARG A 14 -13.79 -14.66 -23.89
C ARG A 14 -14.43 -15.81 -23.11
N THR A 15 -15.36 -15.50 -22.23
CA THR A 15 -16.05 -16.47 -21.38
C THR A 15 -17.48 -16.04 -21.09
N ASP A 16 -18.37 -17.02 -20.97
CA ASP A 16 -19.73 -16.84 -20.47
C ASP A 16 -19.84 -17.11 -18.96
N ASP A 17 -18.77 -17.63 -18.37
CA ASP A 17 -18.71 -17.92 -16.95
C ASP A 17 -18.57 -16.67 -16.08
N PHE A 18 -18.54 -16.88 -14.76
CA PHE A 18 -18.29 -15.81 -13.80
C PHE A 18 -16.88 -15.23 -13.98
N VAL A 19 -16.80 -13.92 -14.19
CA VAL A 19 -15.53 -13.18 -14.26
C VAL A 19 -15.26 -12.56 -12.88
N PRO A 20 -14.30 -13.05 -12.11
CA PRO A 20 -13.95 -12.45 -10.82
C PRO A 20 -13.30 -11.07 -11.04
N LEU A 21 -13.45 -10.17 -10.07
CA LEU A 21 -12.82 -8.85 -10.12
C LEU A 21 -11.29 -8.96 -10.28
N HIS A 22 -10.69 -9.89 -9.57
CA HIS A 22 -9.32 -10.35 -9.76
C HIS A 22 -9.19 -11.78 -9.21
N ALA A 23 -8.40 -12.59 -9.87
CA ALA A 23 -8.09 -13.93 -9.41
C ALA A 23 -6.57 -14.11 -9.39
N PRO A 24 -6.01 -14.73 -8.35
CA PRO A 24 -4.58 -15.06 -8.34
C PRO A 24 -4.28 -16.07 -9.45
N VAL A 25 -3.17 -15.86 -10.13
CA VAL A 25 -2.66 -16.75 -11.17
C VAL A 25 -1.34 -17.35 -10.71
N PHE A 26 -1.28 -18.68 -10.67
CA PHE A 26 -0.11 -19.44 -10.26
C PHE A 26 0.42 -20.20 -11.47
N ASN A 27 1.31 -19.59 -12.22
CA ASN A 27 1.89 -20.14 -13.46
C ASN A 27 3.43 -20.23 -13.43
N GLY A 28 4.05 -19.97 -12.27
CA GLY A 28 5.49 -20.07 -12.03
C GLY A 28 5.86 -21.24 -11.12
N HIS A 29 6.79 -21.00 -10.24
CA HIS A 29 7.36 -22.00 -9.32
C HIS A 29 6.66 -22.07 -7.96
N GLU A 30 5.51 -21.42 -7.78
CA GLU A 30 4.85 -21.25 -6.47
C GLU A 30 4.59 -22.59 -5.80
N ARG A 31 4.07 -23.59 -6.55
CA ARG A 31 3.78 -24.92 -6.01
C ARG A 31 5.05 -25.65 -5.58
N GLN A 32 6.12 -25.53 -6.36
CA GLN A 32 7.42 -26.11 -6.05
C GLN A 32 7.98 -25.49 -4.77
N TYR A 33 8.02 -24.17 -4.65
CA TYR A 33 8.58 -23.47 -3.48
C TYR A 33 7.78 -23.77 -2.21
N VAL A 34 6.45 -23.89 -2.30
CA VAL A 34 5.63 -24.28 -1.17
C VAL A 34 5.94 -25.72 -0.72
N ALA A 35 6.07 -26.66 -1.68
CA ALA A 35 6.44 -28.04 -1.37
C ALA A 35 7.81 -28.12 -0.69
N GLU A 36 8.83 -27.47 -1.25
CA GLU A 36 10.19 -27.41 -0.69
C GLU A 36 10.19 -26.78 0.71
N THR A 37 9.38 -25.74 0.95
CA THR A 37 9.23 -25.13 2.28
C THR A 37 8.67 -26.14 3.29
N ILE A 38 7.65 -26.88 2.92
CA ILE A 38 7.04 -27.92 3.80
C ILE A 38 8.05 -29.03 4.08
N GLU A 39 8.73 -29.53 3.05
CA GLU A 39 9.74 -30.59 3.18
C GLU A 39 10.92 -30.16 4.05
N SER A 40 11.34 -28.90 3.98
CA SER A 40 12.39 -28.35 4.83
C SER A 40 11.99 -28.20 6.28
N THR A 41 10.68 -28.24 6.61
CA THR A 41 10.09 -27.93 7.92
C THR A 41 10.23 -26.48 8.41
N PHE A 42 10.91 -25.61 7.66
CA PHE A 42 11.02 -24.18 7.97
C PHE A 42 9.81 -23.40 7.44
N VAL A 43 8.69 -23.52 8.15
CA VAL A 43 7.40 -22.95 7.77
C VAL A 43 7.00 -21.68 8.56
N SER A 44 7.95 -21.06 9.25
CA SER A 44 7.72 -19.85 10.06
C SER A 44 8.34 -18.59 9.43
N SER A 45 8.67 -17.60 10.25
CA SER A 45 9.31 -16.35 9.84
C SER A 45 10.81 -16.47 9.54
N VAL A 46 11.39 -17.65 9.67
CA VAL A 46 12.81 -17.95 9.39
C VAL A 46 12.87 -19.07 8.34
N GLY A 47 13.71 -18.91 7.34
CA GLY A 47 13.90 -19.94 6.32
C GLY A 47 14.51 -19.38 5.04
N GLU A 48 15.07 -20.28 4.22
CA GLU A 48 15.79 -19.93 2.99
C GLU A 48 14.97 -19.06 2.03
N PHE A 49 13.67 -19.31 1.90
CA PHE A 49 12.80 -18.53 1.02
C PHE A 49 12.56 -17.10 1.54
N VAL A 50 12.53 -16.88 2.85
CA VAL A 50 12.48 -15.53 3.44
C VAL A 50 13.77 -14.78 3.12
N ASP A 51 14.92 -15.39 3.40
CA ASP A 51 16.22 -14.79 3.12
C ASP A 51 16.43 -14.51 1.63
N ARG A 52 15.98 -15.42 0.79
CA ARG A 52 16.04 -15.26 -0.67
C ARG A 52 15.16 -14.11 -1.14
N PHE A 53 13.92 -14.02 -0.66
CA PHE A 53 13.01 -12.93 -0.97
C PHE A 53 13.62 -11.57 -0.60
N GLU A 54 14.17 -11.44 0.60
CA GLU A 54 14.80 -10.20 1.07
C GLU A 54 16.01 -9.82 0.20
N ARG A 55 16.88 -10.79 -0.12
CA ARG A 55 18.02 -10.56 -1.02
C ARG A 55 17.59 -10.14 -2.42
N ASP A 56 16.57 -10.79 -2.98
CA ASP A 56 16.10 -10.49 -4.32
C ASP A 56 15.40 -9.12 -4.37
N MET A 57 14.67 -8.73 -3.33
CA MET A 57 14.11 -7.38 -3.19
C MET A 57 15.20 -6.31 -3.07
N VAL A 58 16.25 -6.54 -2.29
CA VAL A 58 17.42 -5.64 -2.24
C VAL A 58 18.03 -5.46 -3.64
N ARG A 59 18.23 -6.57 -4.36
CA ARG A 59 18.81 -6.54 -5.71
C ARG A 59 17.91 -5.81 -6.71
N TYR A 60 16.61 -6.04 -6.64
CA TYR A 60 15.62 -5.44 -7.54
C TYR A 60 15.43 -3.95 -7.31
N THR A 61 15.34 -3.52 -6.06
CA THR A 61 15.06 -2.13 -5.68
C THR A 61 16.31 -1.26 -5.56
N GLY A 62 17.49 -1.86 -5.40
CA GLY A 62 18.73 -1.16 -5.07
C GLY A 62 18.78 -0.64 -3.63
N SER A 63 17.83 -1.02 -2.77
CA SER A 63 17.81 -0.63 -1.37
C SER A 63 18.95 -1.29 -0.58
N ALA A 64 19.36 -0.68 0.55
CA ALA A 64 20.40 -1.26 1.39
C ALA A 64 19.94 -2.56 2.09
N ARG A 65 18.65 -2.67 2.39
CA ARG A 65 18.03 -3.83 3.05
C ARG A 65 16.57 -3.96 2.65
N ALA A 66 16.06 -5.17 2.77
CA ALA A 66 14.63 -5.48 2.71
C ALA A 66 14.26 -6.36 3.89
N VAL A 67 13.05 -6.24 4.38
CA VAL A 67 12.51 -7.06 5.48
C VAL A 67 11.16 -7.61 5.03
N ALA A 68 11.04 -8.93 5.03
CA ALA A 68 9.80 -9.61 4.70
C ALA A 68 8.78 -9.44 5.83
N MET A 69 7.55 -9.09 5.47
CA MET A 69 6.43 -8.92 6.38
C MET A 69 5.31 -9.90 6.01
N VAL A 70 4.45 -10.24 6.97
CA VAL A 70 3.35 -11.19 6.76
C VAL A 70 2.37 -10.76 5.66
N ASN A 71 2.20 -9.47 5.47
CA ASN A 71 1.39 -8.87 4.39
C ASN A 71 1.70 -7.37 4.24
N GLY A 72 1.17 -6.77 3.16
CA GLY A 72 1.38 -5.36 2.86
C GLY A 72 0.79 -4.40 3.90
N THR A 73 -0.31 -4.75 4.55
CA THR A 73 -0.90 -3.92 5.62
C THR A 73 0.05 -3.80 6.82
N ALA A 74 0.64 -4.92 7.23
CA ALA A 74 1.65 -4.93 8.31
C ALA A 74 2.90 -4.13 7.90
N ALA A 75 3.34 -4.28 6.64
CA ALA A 75 4.48 -3.53 6.12
C ALA A 75 4.22 -2.02 6.13
N LEU A 76 3.05 -1.57 5.67
CA LEU A 76 2.65 -0.16 5.72
C LEU A 76 2.57 0.37 7.15
N HIS A 77 1.98 -0.38 8.07
CA HIS A 77 1.88 0.02 9.48
C HIS A 77 3.26 0.24 10.10
N ILE A 78 4.18 -0.70 9.92
CA ILE A 78 5.55 -0.56 10.44
C ILE A 78 6.31 0.58 9.74
N ALA A 79 6.13 0.73 8.42
CA ALA A 79 6.75 1.83 7.67
C ALA A 79 6.29 3.20 8.18
N LEU A 80 5.00 3.37 8.46
CA LEU A 80 4.44 4.60 9.04
C LEU A 80 5.02 4.89 10.43
N GLN A 81 5.14 3.87 11.28
CA GLN A 81 5.76 4.02 12.61
C GLN A 81 7.24 4.43 12.50
N LEU A 82 7.99 3.81 11.58
CA LEU A 82 9.39 4.15 11.33
C LEU A 82 9.55 5.56 10.73
N ALA A 83 8.58 6.02 9.95
CA ALA A 83 8.51 7.39 9.45
C ALA A 83 8.13 8.42 10.54
N GLY A 84 7.85 7.96 11.77
CA GLY A 84 7.55 8.82 12.90
C GLY A 84 6.07 9.17 13.09
N VAL A 85 5.17 8.50 12.39
CA VAL A 85 3.71 8.70 12.57
C VAL A 85 3.29 8.29 13.98
N ARG A 86 2.54 9.17 14.64
CA ARG A 86 2.08 9.00 16.03
C ARG A 86 0.58 9.19 16.13
N ARG A 87 0.06 8.82 17.30
CA ARG A 87 -1.35 9.07 17.64
C ARG A 87 -1.67 10.56 17.56
N GLY A 88 -2.73 10.88 16.82
CA GLY A 88 -3.22 12.24 16.62
C GLY A 88 -2.61 12.95 15.41
N ASP A 89 -1.59 12.40 14.75
CA ASP A 89 -1.07 12.93 13.51
C ASP A 89 -2.08 12.80 12.36
N LEU A 90 -1.93 13.62 11.35
CA LEU A 90 -2.63 13.50 10.06
C LEU A 90 -1.68 12.89 9.03
N VAL A 91 -2.18 11.96 8.24
CA VAL A 91 -1.39 11.35 7.16
C VAL A 91 -2.09 11.58 5.82
N ALA A 92 -1.43 12.34 4.94
CA ALA A 92 -1.97 12.60 3.61
C ALA A 92 -1.92 11.33 2.75
N THR A 93 -3.06 10.97 2.17
CA THR A 93 -3.21 9.80 1.31
C THR A 93 -4.26 10.04 0.24
N GLN A 94 -4.34 9.16 -0.75
CA GLN A 94 -5.37 9.23 -1.78
C GLN A 94 -6.58 8.36 -1.44
N PRO A 95 -7.82 8.73 -1.89
CA PRO A 95 -9.00 7.91 -1.67
C PRO A 95 -9.06 6.68 -2.60
N LEU A 96 -8.45 6.77 -3.79
CA LEU A 96 -8.39 5.66 -4.74
C LEU A 96 -7.25 4.69 -4.37
N THR A 97 -7.48 3.88 -3.36
CA THR A 97 -6.51 2.91 -2.85
C THR A 97 -7.23 1.73 -2.20
N PHE A 98 -6.49 0.67 -1.89
CA PHE A 98 -7.02 -0.41 -1.08
C PHE A 98 -7.20 0.06 0.38
N VAL A 99 -8.25 -0.37 1.03
CA VAL A 99 -8.60 0.05 2.40
C VAL A 99 -7.46 -0.16 3.42
N ALA A 100 -6.53 -1.08 3.13
CA ALA A 100 -5.35 -1.33 3.96
C ALA A 100 -4.49 -0.09 4.20
N THR A 101 -4.45 0.87 3.27
CA THR A 101 -3.72 2.12 3.42
C THR A 101 -4.29 2.94 4.58
N SER A 102 -5.61 3.19 4.56
CA SER A 102 -6.29 3.92 5.66
C SER A 102 -6.26 3.15 6.98
N ASN A 103 -6.36 1.82 6.93
CA ASN A 103 -6.27 0.98 8.12
C ASN A 103 -4.89 1.06 8.77
N ALA A 104 -3.81 1.03 7.99
CA ALA A 104 -2.45 1.15 8.50
C ALA A 104 -2.22 2.50 9.21
N ILE A 105 -2.78 3.59 8.69
CA ILE A 105 -2.77 4.92 9.32
C ILE A 105 -3.54 4.86 10.64
N ALA A 106 -4.76 4.31 10.63
CA ALA A 106 -5.59 4.20 11.83
C ALA A 106 -4.93 3.32 12.91
N TYR A 107 -4.18 2.29 12.55
CA TYR A 107 -3.43 1.45 13.50
C TYR A 107 -2.32 2.22 14.22
N CYS A 108 -1.77 3.27 13.61
CA CYS A 108 -0.87 4.20 14.30
C CYS A 108 -1.61 5.15 15.26
N GLY A 109 -2.96 5.15 15.26
CA GLY A 109 -3.79 6.12 15.97
C GLY A 109 -3.81 7.49 15.30
N ALA A 110 -3.39 7.57 14.04
CA ALA A 110 -3.42 8.75 13.19
C ALA A 110 -4.69 8.78 12.33
N GLU A 111 -4.97 9.91 11.71
CA GLU A 111 -6.14 10.10 10.84
C GLU A 111 -5.70 10.26 9.38
N PRO A 112 -6.33 9.56 8.41
CA PRO A 112 -6.06 9.79 7.00
C PRO A 112 -6.71 11.10 6.53
N VAL A 113 -5.95 11.93 5.82
CA VAL A 113 -6.46 13.07 5.07
C VAL A 113 -6.45 12.71 3.59
N PHE A 114 -7.63 12.70 2.99
CA PHE A 114 -7.77 12.31 1.59
C PHE A 114 -7.52 13.50 0.67
N VAL A 115 -6.47 13.37 -0.14
CA VAL A 115 -6.11 14.29 -1.21
C VAL A 115 -6.46 13.66 -2.55
N ASP A 116 -7.01 14.44 -3.47
CA ASP A 116 -7.52 13.94 -4.75
C ASP A 116 -6.43 13.29 -5.61
N VAL A 117 -6.86 12.45 -6.54
CA VAL A 117 -5.97 11.73 -7.46
C VAL A 117 -5.75 12.50 -8.75
N ASP A 118 -4.60 12.29 -9.35
CA ASP A 118 -4.33 12.71 -10.72
C ASP A 118 -5.09 11.81 -11.71
N ARG A 119 -5.74 12.41 -12.71
CA ARG A 119 -6.61 11.67 -13.65
C ARG A 119 -5.84 10.80 -14.63
N GLU A 120 -4.61 11.13 -14.92
CA GLU A 120 -3.78 10.38 -15.88
C GLU A 120 -3.10 9.18 -15.22
N THR A 121 -2.58 9.38 -14.02
CA THR A 121 -1.81 8.35 -13.30
C THR A 121 -2.64 7.54 -12.33
N LEU A 122 -3.81 8.05 -11.91
CA LEU A 122 -4.65 7.51 -10.83
C LEU A 122 -3.92 7.44 -9.47
N GLY A 123 -2.75 8.04 -9.36
CA GLY A 123 -2.01 8.25 -8.13
C GLY A 123 -2.41 9.53 -7.41
N LEU A 124 -1.91 9.76 -6.20
CA LEU A 124 -2.11 11.00 -5.47
C LEU A 124 -1.66 12.20 -6.33
N SER A 125 -2.50 13.22 -6.46
CA SER A 125 -2.21 14.39 -7.28
C SER A 125 -1.21 15.33 -6.58
N PRO A 126 -0.01 15.55 -7.14
CA PRO A 126 0.93 16.51 -6.56
C PRO A 126 0.37 17.93 -6.49
N LYS A 127 -0.42 18.33 -7.49
CA LYS A 127 -1.05 19.66 -7.53
C LYS A 127 -2.12 19.82 -6.44
N ALA A 128 -2.94 18.79 -6.22
CA ALA A 128 -3.95 18.81 -5.17
C ALA A 128 -3.29 18.81 -3.78
N LEU A 129 -2.23 18.03 -3.60
CA LEU A 129 -1.46 18.02 -2.35
C LEU A 129 -0.83 19.38 -2.07
N GLU A 130 -0.16 19.96 -3.07
CA GLU A 130 0.45 21.29 -2.95
C GLU A 130 -0.59 22.36 -2.58
N ALA A 131 -1.72 22.40 -3.30
CA ALA A 131 -2.78 23.36 -3.04
C ALA A 131 -3.35 23.21 -1.63
N TRP A 132 -3.62 21.97 -1.20
CA TRP A 132 -4.11 21.71 0.13
C TRP A 132 -3.12 22.11 1.22
N LEU A 133 -1.83 21.80 1.05
CA LEU A 133 -0.79 22.20 2.02
C LEU A 133 -0.62 23.72 2.10
N GLN A 134 -0.64 24.42 0.97
CA GLN A 134 -0.54 25.90 0.94
C GLN A 134 -1.72 26.58 1.65
N GLU A 135 -2.92 26.00 1.52
CA GLU A 135 -4.12 26.56 2.13
C GLU A 135 -4.28 26.20 3.61
N SER A 136 -3.84 25.00 4.01
CA SER A 136 -4.22 24.38 5.29
C SER A 136 -3.06 24.17 6.25
N ALA A 137 -1.80 24.37 5.84
CA ALA A 137 -0.64 23.99 6.63
C ALA A 137 0.44 25.04 6.69
N PHE A 138 1.34 24.93 7.67
CA PHE A 138 2.55 25.72 7.80
C PHE A 138 3.68 24.86 8.41
N ILE A 139 4.91 25.35 8.30
CA ILE A 139 6.06 24.73 8.98
C ILE A 139 6.23 25.40 10.33
N ASN A 140 6.16 24.63 11.40
CA ASN A 140 6.32 25.11 12.75
C ASN A 140 7.81 25.34 13.10
N ASN A 141 8.08 25.81 14.32
CA ASN A 141 9.45 26.12 14.78
C ASN A 141 10.37 24.91 14.86
N ASP A 142 9.81 23.71 14.96
CA ASP A 142 10.56 22.44 15.01
C ASP A 142 10.80 21.85 13.61
N GLY A 143 10.35 22.54 12.57
CA GLY A 143 10.47 22.11 11.17
C GLY A 143 9.45 21.06 10.74
N GLU A 144 8.39 20.86 11.50
CA GLU A 144 7.31 19.94 11.18
C GLU A 144 6.16 20.63 10.45
N CYS A 145 5.52 19.91 9.53
CA CYS A 145 4.32 20.39 8.84
C CYS A 145 3.11 20.28 9.78
N GLN A 146 2.48 21.40 10.08
CA GLN A 146 1.40 21.49 11.06
C GLN A 146 0.15 22.09 10.42
N LEU A 147 -1.04 21.60 10.81
CA LEU A 147 -2.32 22.12 10.33
C LEU A 147 -2.59 23.50 10.92
N LEU A 148 -3.10 24.43 10.09
CA LEU A 148 -3.47 25.78 10.53
C LEU A 148 -4.65 25.82 11.51
N ALA A 149 -5.56 24.83 11.40
CA ALA A 149 -6.79 24.81 12.18
C ALA A 149 -6.59 24.30 13.61
N ASP A 150 -5.56 23.50 13.85
CA ASP A 150 -5.22 22.94 15.15
C ASP A 150 -3.72 22.55 15.21
N ASP A 151 -3.30 22.01 16.35
CA ASP A 151 -1.87 21.69 16.57
C ASP A 151 -1.45 20.32 16.00
N ARG A 152 -2.24 19.68 15.13
CA ARG A 152 -1.94 18.35 14.59
C ARG A 152 -0.82 18.42 13.54
N ILE A 153 0.07 17.44 13.61
CA ILE A 153 1.18 17.30 12.65
C ILE A 153 0.70 16.53 11.43
N ILE A 154 1.11 17.00 10.25
CA ILE A 154 0.87 16.35 8.96
C ILE A 154 2.13 15.57 8.59
N ARG A 155 1.95 14.30 8.25
CA ARG A 155 3.00 13.36 7.84
C ARG A 155 2.79 12.86 6.41
#